data_bcde556b8f9f41ac770119f310494bc1
#
_entry.id   bcde556b8f9f41ac770119f310494bc1
#
_cell.length_a   1.000
_cell.length_b   1.000
_cell.length_c   1.000
_cell.angle_alpha   90.00
_cell.angle_beta   90.00
_cell.angle_gamma   90.00
#
_symmetry.space_group_name_H-M   'P 1'
#
loop_
_entity.id
_entity.type
_entity.pdbx_description
1 polymer ?
#
loop_
_entity_poly.entity_id
_entity_poly.type
_entity_poly.pdbx_seq_one_letter_code
_entity_poly.pdbx_strand_id
1 'polypeptide(L)'
;MVEALQTFFQENFPPQLAVFLISMIPMVECRGGIPFGMVVLQMPMWEVVPLAIAGNVLPVPFILLLIRPVINWFKKTRLFRPLAEWLEAKADKKKDQVLKYSTWGLFAFVAIPIPGTGAWTGSLIAALLDIRVRSAFVTILMGMICAAFIMTVGSAAVNGLMTGEWPAEFEAIGDFLGMVKDYISSFLSDHTIEVSLA
;
A
#
# COMPACT_ATOMS: atom_id res chain seq x y z
N MET A 1 -9.47 17.49 -8.87
CA MET A 1 -9.31 17.47 -7.39
C MET A 1 -7.91 16.98 -6.99
N VAL A 2 -7.43 15.86 -7.51
CA VAL A 2 -6.05 15.36 -7.21
C VAL A 2 -4.99 16.33 -7.74
N GLU A 3 -5.13 16.81 -8.97
CA GLU A 3 -4.21 17.80 -9.56
C GLU A 3 -4.14 19.12 -8.75
N ALA A 4 -5.30 19.63 -8.31
CA ALA A 4 -5.32 20.83 -7.48
C ALA A 4 -4.61 20.65 -6.13
N LEU A 5 -4.72 19.46 -5.53
CA LEU A 5 -3.97 19.10 -4.32
C LEU A 5 -2.46 19.02 -4.61
N GLN A 6 -2.07 18.39 -5.70
CA GLN A 6 -0.66 18.28 -6.09
C GLN A 6 -0.03 19.66 -6.31
N THR A 7 -0.69 20.54 -7.08
CA THR A 7 -0.23 21.91 -7.29
C THR A 7 -0.12 22.68 -5.99
N PHE A 8 -1.13 22.59 -5.12
CA PHE A 8 -1.09 23.24 -3.80
C PHE A 8 0.09 22.79 -2.95
N PHE A 9 0.36 21.49 -2.89
CA PHE A 9 1.46 20.98 -2.10
C PHE A 9 2.82 21.31 -2.73
N GLN A 10 2.93 21.31 -4.05
CA GLN A 10 4.15 21.66 -4.76
C GLN A 10 4.54 23.13 -4.56
N GLU A 11 3.58 24.04 -4.50
CA GLU A 11 3.83 25.48 -4.37
C GLU A 11 4.08 25.92 -2.91
N ASN A 12 3.49 25.22 -1.93
CA ASN A 12 3.47 25.68 -0.54
C ASN A 12 4.36 24.91 0.42
N PHE A 13 4.92 23.75 0.00
CA PHE A 13 5.71 22.89 0.89
C PHE A 13 7.01 22.44 0.22
N PRO A 14 8.08 22.20 1.02
CA PRO A 14 9.26 21.49 0.52
C PRO A 14 8.88 20.13 -0.08
N PRO A 15 9.57 19.68 -1.15
CA PRO A 15 9.21 18.44 -1.86
C PRO A 15 9.05 17.22 -0.95
N GLN A 16 9.94 17.05 0.02
CA GLN A 16 9.89 15.93 0.97
C GLN A 16 8.63 15.96 1.84
N LEU A 17 8.28 17.15 2.33
CA LEU A 17 7.08 17.33 3.16
C LEU A 17 5.81 17.17 2.32
N ALA A 18 5.81 17.63 1.08
CA ALA A 18 4.69 17.45 0.15
C ALA A 18 4.40 15.96 -0.09
N VAL A 19 5.41 15.13 -0.38
CA VAL A 19 5.27 13.67 -0.55
C VAL A 19 4.71 13.03 0.72
N PHE A 20 5.25 13.37 1.88
CA PHE A 20 4.79 12.85 3.16
C PHE A 20 3.31 13.18 3.42
N LEU A 21 2.93 14.45 3.30
CA LEU A 21 1.57 14.93 3.58
C LEU A 21 0.55 14.39 2.57
N ILE A 22 0.88 14.35 1.27
CA ILE A 22 0.01 13.76 0.24
C ILE A 22 -0.25 12.29 0.54
N SER A 23 0.78 11.57 0.99
CA SER A 23 0.66 10.15 1.32
C SER A 23 -0.19 9.89 2.58
N MET A 24 -0.41 10.88 3.43
CA MET A 24 -1.32 10.79 4.57
C MET A 24 -2.80 10.89 4.16
N ILE A 25 -3.09 11.48 3.00
CA ILE A 25 -4.48 11.76 2.59
C ILE A 25 -5.20 10.43 2.25
N PRO A 26 -6.40 10.19 2.85
CA PRO A 26 -7.22 9.05 2.45
C PRO A 26 -7.47 9.06 0.94
N MET A 27 -7.49 7.91 0.30
CA MET A 27 -7.64 7.69 -1.15
C MET A 27 -6.41 8.00 -2.00
N VAL A 28 -5.53 8.93 -1.63
CA VAL A 28 -4.28 9.21 -2.36
C VAL A 28 -3.19 8.25 -1.91
N GLU A 29 -2.88 8.26 -0.61
CA GLU A 29 -1.93 7.35 0.06
C GLU A 29 -0.54 7.31 -0.62
N CYS A 30 0.27 6.28 -0.34
CA CYS A 30 1.53 6.06 -1.04
C CYS A 30 1.35 5.83 -2.55
N ARG A 31 0.15 5.41 -2.99
CA ARG A 31 -0.20 5.19 -4.39
C ARG A 31 -0.19 6.47 -5.22
N GLY A 32 -0.54 7.60 -4.63
CA GLY A 32 -0.44 8.92 -5.25
C GLY A 32 0.84 9.65 -4.87
N GLY A 33 1.31 9.45 -3.63
CA GLY A 33 2.53 10.11 -3.13
C GLY A 33 3.80 9.67 -3.86
N ILE A 34 3.93 8.36 -4.20
CA ILE A 34 5.10 7.85 -4.93
C ILE A 34 5.16 8.39 -6.36
N PRO A 35 4.11 8.27 -7.21
CA PRO A 35 4.14 8.87 -8.53
C PRO A 35 4.32 10.40 -8.48
N PHE A 36 3.71 11.08 -7.52
CA PHE A 36 3.89 12.51 -7.35
C PHE A 36 5.36 12.87 -7.06
N GLY A 37 5.99 12.19 -6.12
CA GLY A 37 7.40 12.42 -5.79
C GLY A 37 8.35 12.08 -6.94
N MET A 38 8.18 10.92 -7.57
CA MET A 38 9.11 10.44 -8.60
C MET A 38 8.90 11.08 -9.97
N VAL A 39 7.63 11.25 -10.40
CA VAL A 39 7.32 11.71 -11.76
C VAL A 39 7.11 13.22 -11.82
N VAL A 40 6.39 13.80 -10.84
CA VAL A 40 6.09 15.25 -10.85
C VAL A 40 7.21 16.08 -10.24
N LEU A 41 7.72 15.67 -9.06
CA LEU A 41 8.79 16.39 -8.35
C LEU A 41 10.20 15.94 -8.77
N GLN A 42 10.34 14.89 -9.60
CA GLN A 42 11.61 14.34 -10.06
C GLN A 42 12.59 14.02 -8.92
N MET A 43 12.04 13.56 -7.78
CA MET A 43 12.82 13.18 -6.62
C MET A 43 13.32 11.73 -6.75
N PRO A 44 14.49 11.40 -6.19
CA PRO A 44 15.02 10.05 -6.21
C PRO A 44 14.15 9.11 -5.37
N MET A 45 14.04 7.84 -5.78
CA MET A 45 13.15 6.87 -5.16
C MET A 45 13.49 6.58 -3.68
N TRP A 46 14.77 6.62 -3.31
CA TRP A 46 15.22 6.39 -1.92
C TRP A 46 14.75 7.47 -0.93
N GLU A 47 14.41 8.67 -1.41
CA GLU A 47 13.77 9.71 -0.60
C GLU A 47 12.24 9.55 -0.62
N VAL A 48 11.66 9.35 -1.82
CA VAL A 48 10.22 9.32 -2.02
C VAL A 48 9.57 8.14 -1.31
N VAL A 49 10.11 6.92 -1.49
CA VAL A 49 9.48 5.69 -1.00
C VAL A 49 9.39 5.65 0.54
N PRO A 50 10.48 5.93 1.30
CA PRO A 50 10.39 5.98 2.76
C PRO A 50 9.44 7.06 3.28
N LEU A 51 9.43 8.24 2.65
CA LEU A 51 8.55 9.35 3.04
C LEU A 51 7.08 9.02 2.77
N ALA A 52 6.78 8.43 1.63
CA ALA A 52 5.44 8.02 1.28
C ALA A 52 4.92 6.91 2.20
N ILE A 53 5.76 5.92 2.52
CA ILE A 53 5.40 4.86 3.47
C ILE A 53 5.19 5.46 4.86
N ALA A 54 6.09 6.33 5.35
CA ALA A 54 5.99 6.96 6.66
C ALA A 54 4.69 7.79 6.78
N GLY A 55 4.36 8.60 5.76
CA GLY A 55 3.12 9.37 5.70
C GLY A 55 1.88 8.48 5.74
N ASN A 56 1.89 7.38 4.99
CA ASN A 56 0.75 6.46 4.90
C ASN A 56 0.60 5.58 6.16
N VAL A 57 1.70 5.21 6.83
CA VAL A 57 1.68 4.42 8.08
C VAL A 57 1.16 5.23 9.26
N LEU A 58 1.46 6.53 9.33
CA LEU A 58 1.18 7.35 10.49
C LEU A 58 -0.30 7.34 10.94
N PRO A 59 -1.31 7.43 10.06
CA PRO A 59 -2.71 7.35 10.49
C PRO A 59 -3.17 5.95 10.90
N VAL A 60 -2.51 4.87 10.46
CA VAL A 60 -2.95 3.48 10.67
C VAL A 60 -3.18 3.13 12.15
N PRO A 61 -2.22 3.36 13.08
CA PRO A 61 -2.43 3.02 14.49
C PRO A 61 -3.58 3.82 15.12
N PHE A 62 -3.75 5.08 14.71
CA PHE A 62 -4.86 5.90 15.19
C PHE A 62 -6.20 5.34 14.74
N ILE A 63 -6.33 4.94 13.49
CA ILE A 63 -7.56 4.33 12.97
C ILE A 63 -7.84 3.01 13.69
N LEU A 64 -6.85 2.12 13.81
CA LEU A 64 -7.01 0.83 14.48
C LEU A 64 -7.43 0.95 15.96
N LEU A 65 -6.94 1.98 16.66
CA LEU A 65 -7.23 2.19 18.09
C LEU A 65 -8.52 2.99 18.30
N LEU A 66 -8.80 4.00 17.47
CA LEU A 66 -9.89 4.94 17.69
C LEU A 66 -11.21 4.52 17.07
N ILE A 67 -11.20 3.68 16.02
CA ILE A 67 -12.43 3.37 15.30
C ILE A 67 -13.47 2.67 16.19
N ARG A 68 -13.08 1.77 17.10
CA ARG A 68 -13.97 1.10 18.02
C ARG A 68 -14.62 2.03 19.03
N PRO A 69 -13.85 2.87 19.77
CA PRO A 69 -14.45 3.91 20.62
C PRO A 69 -15.42 4.81 19.86
N VAL A 70 -15.08 5.18 18.61
CA VAL A 70 -15.94 6.04 17.76
C VAL A 70 -17.24 5.31 17.40
N ILE A 71 -17.18 4.05 16.96
CA ILE A 71 -18.38 3.25 16.65
C ILE A 71 -19.25 3.09 17.90
N ASN A 72 -18.64 2.79 19.04
CA ASN A 72 -19.37 2.67 20.31
C ASN A 72 -20.02 3.99 20.75
N TRP A 73 -19.38 5.12 20.46
CA TRP A 73 -19.96 6.44 20.71
C TRP A 73 -21.13 6.71 19.72
N PHE A 74 -21.00 6.34 18.46
CA PHE A 74 -22.09 6.45 17.47
C PHE A 74 -23.33 5.63 17.87
N LYS A 75 -23.14 4.43 18.46
CA LYS A 75 -24.25 3.63 18.99
C LYS A 75 -25.03 4.32 20.12
N LYS A 76 -24.35 5.16 20.91
CA LYS A 76 -25.00 5.94 21.96
C LYS A 76 -25.77 7.13 21.41
N THR A 77 -25.47 7.56 20.20
CA THR A 77 -26.07 8.73 19.56
C THR A 77 -27.25 8.29 18.69
N ARG A 78 -28.45 8.82 18.98
CA ARG A 78 -29.71 8.41 18.30
C ARG A 78 -29.67 8.50 16.78
N LEU A 79 -28.92 9.48 16.25
CA LEU A 79 -28.81 9.75 14.82
C LEU A 79 -27.91 8.72 14.08
N PHE A 80 -26.82 8.25 14.69
CA PHE A 80 -25.82 7.39 14.06
C PHE A 80 -25.94 5.92 14.45
N ARG A 81 -26.81 5.61 15.39
CA ARG A 81 -27.06 4.23 15.87
C ARG A 81 -27.39 3.25 14.74
N PRO A 82 -28.35 3.55 13.81
CA PRO A 82 -28.71 2.60 12.75
C PRO A 82 -27.54 2.34 11.78
N LEU A 83 -26.66 3.34 11.55
CA LEU A 83 -25.48 3.18 10.72
C LEU A 83 -24.43 2.28 11.41
N ALA A 84 -24.20 2.47 12.70
CA ALA A 84 -23.26 1.65 13.48
C ALA A 84 -23.72 0.20 13.57
N GLU A 85 -25.00 -0.05 13.85
CA GLU A 85 -25.62 -1.38 13.89
C GLU A 85 -25.59 -2.08 12.51
N TRP A 86 -25.80 -1.34 11.43
CA TRP A 86 -25.70 -1.87 10.06
C TRP A 86 -24.25 -2.29 9.71
N LEU A 87 -23.27 -1.45 10.07
CA LEU A 87 -21.83 -1.76 9.84
C LEU A 87 -21.40 -3.02 10.60
N GLU A 88 -21.81 -3.15 11.87
CA GLU A 88 -21.52 -4.35 12.67
C GLU A 88 -22.22 -5.60 12.14
N ALA A 89 -23.51 -5.54 11.83
CA ALA A 89 -24.24 -6.65 11.26
C ALA A 89 -23.66 -7.12 9.93
N LYS A 90 -23.11 -6.19 9.13
CA LYS A 90 -22.43 -6.51 7.87
C LYS A 90 -21.06 -7.15 8.12
N ALA A 91 -20.34 -6.72 9.14
CA ALA A 91 -19.08 -7.31 9.56
C ALA A 91 -19.28 -8.72 10.15
N ASP A 92 -20.27 -8.91 11.03
CA ASP A 92 -20.56 -10.19 11.69
C ASP A 92 -20.98 -11.28 10.70
N LYS A 93 -21.75 -10.94 9.66
CA LYS A 93 -22.14 -11.90 8.60
C LYS A 93 -20.95 -12.50 7.83
N LYS A 94 -19.80 -11.85 7.83
CA LYS A 94 -18.59 -12.30 7.14
C LYS A 94 -17.49 -12.78 8.08
N LYS A 95 -17.71 -12.69 9.39
CA LYS A 95 -16.70 -12.94 10.42
C LYS A 95 -16.05 -14.31 10.31
N ASP A 96 -16.82 -15.37 10.15
CA ASP A 96 -16.31 -16.74 10.09
C ASP A 96 -15.55 -17.06 8.80
N GLN A 97 -15.98 -16.50 7.67
CA GLN A 97 -15.29 -16.65 6.39
C GLN A 97 -14.00 -15.81 6.33
N VAL A 98 -14.02 -14.64 6.95
CA VAL A 98 -12.89 -13.69 6.92
C VAL A 98 -11.83 -14.06 7.96
N LEU A 99 -12.21 -14.62 9.13
CA LEU A 99 -11.25 -15.06 10.15
C LEU A 99 -10.34 -16.20 9.66
N LYS A 100 -10.82 -17.07 8.77
CA LYS A 100 -10.02 -18.17 8.20
C LYS A 100 -8.95 -17.67 7.21
N TYR A 101 -9.16 -16.53 6.57
CA TYR A 101 -8.25 -15.90 5.62
C TYR A 101 -7.90 -14.45 5.98
N SER A 102 -8.25 -14.00 7.20
CA SER A 102 -8.29 -12.59 7.58
C SER A 102 -6.97 -11.85 7.37
N THR A 103 -5.85 -12.45 7.72
CA THR A 103 -4.53 -11.83 7.59
C THR A 103 -4.08 -11.77 6.14
N TRP A 104 -4.21 -12.88 5.39
CA TRP A 104 -3.85 -12.92 3.97
C TRP A 104 -4.80 -12.11 3.09
N GLY A 105 -6.10 -12.15 3.39
CA GLY A 105 -7.09 -11.34 2.68
C GLY A 105 -6.86 -9.84 2.90
N LEU A 106 -6.56 -9.43 4.13
CA LEU A 106 -6.23 -8.05 4.47
C LEU A 106 -4.91 -7.61 3.80
N PHE A 107 -3.89 -8.48 3.80
CA PHE A 107 -2.64 -8.23 3.09
C PHE A 107 -2.89 -7.99 1.60
N ALA A 108 -3.55 -8.93 0.92
CA ALA A 108 -3.83 -8.82 -0.51
C ALA A 108 -4.68 -7.58 -0.84
N PHE A 109 -5.67 -7.27 0.01
CA PHE A 109 -6.51 -6.10 -0.13
C PHE A 109 -5.72 -4.79 -0.08
N VAL A 110 -4.72 -4.70 0.81
CA VAL A 110 -3.85 -3.53 0.92
C VAL A 110 -2.73 -3.55 -0.11
N ALA A 111 -2.22 -4.70 -0.53
CA ALA A 111 -1.11 -4.83 -1.46
C ALA A 111 -1.50 -4.45 -2.90
N ILE A 112 -2.74 -4.78 -3.32
CA ILE A 112 -3.19 -4.48 -4.69
C ILE A 112 -3.46 -2.98 -4.82
N PRO A 113 -2.80 -2.26 -5.75
CA PRO A 113 -2.91 -0.81 -5.86
C PRO A 113 -4.18 -0.37 -6.61
N ILE A 114 -5.35 -0.73 -6.07
CA ILE A 114 -6.65 -0.27 -6.57
C ILE A 114 -7.12 0.94 -5.74
N PRO A 115 -7.72 1.96 -6.35
CA PRO A 115 -8.30 3.08 -5.59
C PRO A 115 -9.31 2.58 -4.54
N GLY A 116 -9.17 3.02 -3.30
CA GLY A 116 -10.05 2.65 -2.20
C GLY A 116 -9.71 1.35 -1.46
N THR A 117 -8.66 0.62 -1.83
CA THR A 117 -8.21 -0.60 -1.13
C THR A 117 -6.97 -0.36 -0.25
N GLY A 118 -6.73 0.82 0.25
CA GLY A 118 -5.50 1.15 0.91
C GLY A 118 -5.43 0.87 2.41
N ALA A 119 -4.41 1.46 3.03
CA ALA A 119 -4.16 1.34 4.46
C ALA A 119 -5.29 1.89 5.32
N TRP A 120 -5.93 2.97 4.90
CA TRP A 120 -7.09 3.55 5.57
C TRP A 120 -8.28 2.59 5.61
N THR A 121 -8.70 2.10 4.46
CA THR A 121 -9.83 1.16 4.36
C THR A 121 -9.47 -0.19 4.98
N GLY A 122 -8.24 -0.67 4.80
CA GLY A 122 -7.73 -1.88 5.44
C GLY A 122 -7.76 -1.80 6.96
N SER A 123 -7.41 -0.64 7.54
CA SER A 123 -7.47 -0.39 8.99
C SER A 123 -8.91 -0.39 9.51
N LEU A 124 -9.84 0.23 8.77
CA LEU A 124 -11.27 0.19 9.10
C LEU A 124 -11.81 -1.24 9.09
N ILE A 125 -11.52 -2.00 8.04
CA ILE A 125 -11.93 -3.41 7.93
C ILE A 125 -11.35 -4.24 9.07
N ALA A 126 -10.05 -4.10 9.35
CA ALA A 126 -9.40 -4.83 10.43
C ALA A 126 -10.01 -4.54 11.80
N ALA A 127 -10.35 -3.27 12.07
CA ALA A 127 -10.99 -2.86 13.31
C ALA A 127 -12.43 -3.38 13.44
N LEU A 128 -13.21 -3.37 12.34
CA LEU A 128 -14.58 -3.90 12.30
C LEU A 128 -14.63 -5.43 12.49
N LEU A 129 -13.63 -6.14 11.94
CA LEU A 129 -13.54 -7.60 12.03
C LEU A 129 -12.85 -8.11 13.30
N ASP A 130 -12.60 -7.23 14.28
CA ASP A 130 -11.95 -7.58 15.53
C ASP A 130 -10.56 -8.22 15.41
N ILE A 131 -9.84 -7.94 14.31
CA ILE A 131 -8.47 -8.41 14.15
C ILE A 131 -7.59 -7.74 15.22
N ARG A 132 -6.71 -8.52 15.83
CA ARG A 132 -5.77 -8.00 16.84
C ARG A 132 -4.95 -6.84 16.26
N VAL A 133 -4.91 -5.70 16.95
CA VAL A 133 -4.27 -4.46 16.49
C VAL A 133 -2.83 -4.69 15.99
N ARG A 134 -2.03 -5.47 16.73
CA ARG A 134 -0.66 -5.80 16.32
C ARG A 134 -0.60 -6.59 15.02
N SER A 135 -1.46 -7.61 14.87
CA SER A 135 -1.53 -8.42 13.66
C SER A 135 -2.02 -7.58 12.47
N ALA A 136 -3.08 -6.79 12.67
CA ALA A 136 -3.61 -5.88 11.66
C ALA A 136 -2.54 -4.88 11.19
N PHE A 137 -1.84 -4.24 12.12
CA PHE A 137 -0.80 -3.26 11.82
C PHE A 137 0.33 -3.86 10.97
N VAL A 138 0.87 -5.02 11.38
CA VAL A 138 1.95 -5.70 10.64
C VAL A 138 1.46 -6.11 9.25
N THR A 139 0.26 -6.66 9.14
CA THR A 139 -0.32 -7.09 7.85
C THR A 139 -0.53 -5.91 6.90
N ILE A 140 -1.06 -4.79 7.42
CA ILE A 140 -1.28 -3.56 6.65
C ILE A 140 0.08 -2.98 6.21
N LEU A 141 1.06 -2.94 7.12
CA LEU A 141 2.41 -2.45 6.82
C LEU A 141 3.05 -3.27 5.68
N MET A 142 2.99 -4.59 5.76
CA MET A 142 3.51 -5.47 4.70
C MET A 142 2.79 -5.27 3.37
N GLY A 143 1.46 -5.13 3.40
CA GLY A 143 0.65 -4.80 2.23
C GLY A 143 1.03 -3.45 1.61
N MET A 144 1.25 -2.43 2.45
CA MET A 144 1.72 -1.11 2.00
C MET A 144 3.10 -1.16 1.36
N ILE A 145 4.05 -1.89 1.94
CA ILE A 145 5.38 -2.07 1.35
C ILE A 145 5.27 -2.71 -0.03
N CYS A 146 4.44 -3.74 -0.18
CA CYS A 146 4.19 -4.37 -1.46
C CYS A 146 3.55 -3.40 -2.46
N ALA A 147 2.52 -2.65 -2.05
CA ALA A 147 1.89 -1.62 -2.89
C ALA A 147 2.89 -0.52 -3.28
N ALA A 148 3.72 -0.05 -2.33
CA ALA A 148 4.76 0.94 -2.60
C ALA A 148 5.78 0.44 -3.62
N PHE A 149 6.21 -0.83 -3.53
CA PHE A 149 7.09 -1.45 -4.51
C PHE A 149 6.46 -1.44 -5.91
N ILE A 150 5.20 -1.88 -6.04
CA ILE A 150 4.48 -1.88 -7.32
C ILE A 150 4.38 -0.46 -7.90
N MET A 151 4.05 0.52 -7.05
CA MET A 151 3.94 1.92 -7.47
C MET A 151 5.29 2.52 -7.86
N THR A 152 6.36 2.16 -7.18
CA THR A 152 7.74 2.59 -7.51
C THR A 152 8.14 2.07 -8.88
N VAL A 153 7.95 0.78 -9.14
CA VAL A 153 8.21 0.17 -10.46
C VAL A 153 7.40 0.85 -11.56
N GLY A 154 6.10 1.05 -11.32
CA GLY A 154 5.21 1.72 -12.26
C GLY A 154 5.62 3.18 -12.53
N SER A 155 5.96 3.93 -11.47
CA SER A 155 6.38 5.34 -11.60
C SER A 155 7.69 5.48 -12.35
N ALA A 156 8.64 4.61 -12.09
CA ALA A 156 9.92 4.61 -12.78
C ALA A 156 9.76 4.21 -14.26
N ALA A 157 8.90 3.23 -14.57
CA ALA A 157 8.59 2.90 -15.95
C ALA A 157 7.96 4.09 -16.70
N VAL A 158 7.02 4.80 -16.07
CA VAL A 158 6.44 6.02 -16.64
C VAL A 158 7.51 7.10 -16.84
N ASN A 159 8.36 7.33 -15.84
CA ASN A 159 9.41 8.34 -15.93
C ASN A 159 10.41 8.00 -17.05
N GLY A 160 10.87 6.75 -17.13
CA GLY A 160 11.77 6.29 -18.19
C GLY A 160 11.17 6.43 -19.60
N LEU A 161 9.87 6.19 -19.75
CA LEU A 161 9.16 6.39 -21.02
C LEU A 161 9.03 7.88 -21.40
N MET A 162 8.87 8.77 -20.40
CA MET A 162 8.71 10.22 -20.62
C MET A 162 10.03 10.92 -20.87
N THR A 163 11.08 10.56 -20.17
CA THR A 163 12.40 11.22 -20.22
C THR A 163 13.39 10.54 -21.17
N GLY A 164 13.14 9.27 -21.52
CA GLY A 164 14.08 8.43 -22.25
C GLY A 164 15.25 7.91 -21.40
N GLU A 165 15.31 8.29 -20.12
CA GLU A 165 16.35 7.89 -19.17
C GLU A 165 15.76 6.98 -18.10
N TRP A 166 16.30 5.77 -17.97
CA TRP A 166 15.92 4.86 -16.89
C TRP A 166 16.70 5.20 -15.62
N PRO A 167 16.06 5.27 -14.45
CA PRO A 167 16.79 5.45 -13.21
C PRO A 167 17.84 4.34 -13.01
N ALA A 168 19.05 4.71 -12.61
CA ALA A 168 20.19 3.77 -12.45
C ALA A 168 19.87 2.59 -11.51
N GLU A 169 18.96 2.80 -10.55
CA GLU A 169 18.49 1.75 -9.65
C GLU A 169 17.68 0.66 -10.38
N PHE A 170 17.07 1.01 -11.51
CA PHE A 170 16.33 0.04 -12.35
C PHE A 170 17.26 -0.80 -13.20
N GLU A 171 18.39 -0.28 -13.64
CA GLU A 171 19.44 -1.06 -14.26
C GLU A 171 19.95 -2.13 -13.29
N ALA A 172 20.24 -1.76 -12.02
CA ALA A 172 20.65 -2.71 -11.00
C ALA A 172 19.58 -3.78 -10.68
N ILE A 173 18.29 -3.42 -10.70
CA ILE A 173 17.19 -4.41 -10.55
C ILE A 173 17.09 -5.28 -11.80
N GLY A 174 17.25 -4.72 -12.99
CA GLY A 174 17.28 -5.44 -14.27
C GLY A 174 18.42 -6.46 -14.31
N ASP A 175 19.60 -6.08 -13.90
CA ASP A 175 20.78 -6.95 -13.80
C ASP A 175 20.58 -8.06 -12.76
N PHE A 176 20.01 -7.73 -11.59
CA PHE A 176 19.67 -8.72 -10.57
C PHE A 176 18.62 -9.72 -11.08
N LEU A 177 17.55 -9.26 -11.72
CA LEU A 177 16.54 -10.15 -12.33
C LEU A 177 17.11 -10.99 -13.48
N GLY A 178 18.01 -10.42 -14.26
CA GLY A 178 18.80 -11.15 -15.27
C GLY A 178 19.59 -12.27 -14.66
N MET A 179 20.37 -11.99 -13.62
CA MET A 179 21.16 -12.98 -12.89
C MET A 179 20.30 -14.08 -12.27
N VAL A 180 19.16 -13.73 -11.66
CA VAL A 180 18.19 -14.69 -11.11
C VAL A 180 17.60 -15.57 -12.21
N LYS A 181 17.23 -14.99 -13.35
CA LYS A 181 16.73 -15.75 -14.51
C LYS A 181 17.78 -16.73 -15.04
N ASP A 182 19.03 -16.29 -15.17
CA ASP A 182 20.14 -17.15 -15.65
C ASP A 182 20.44 -18.27 -14.66
N TYR A 183 20.39 -17.98 -13.35
CA TYR A 183 20.52 -18.99 -12.30
C TYR A 183 19.40 -20.04 -12.36
N ILE A 184 18.14 -19.59 -12.50
CA ILE A 184 16.99 -20.51 -12.65
C ILE A 184 17.09 -21.34 -13.92
N SER A 185 17.47 -20.74 -15.04
CA SER A 185 17.63 -21.46 -16.32
C SER A 185 18.74 -22.50 -16.25
N SER A 186 19.86 -22.19 -15.61
CA SER A 186 20.97 -23.14 -15.36
C SER A 186 20.52 -24.29 -14.47
N PHE A 187 19.81 -23.98 -13.38
CA PHE A 187 19.28 -24.99 -12.45
C PHE A 187 18.30 -25.94 -13.14
N LEU A 188 17.41 -25.42 -13.99
CA LEU A 188 16.45 -26.22 -14.76
C LEU A 188 17.14 -27.06 -15.83
N SER A 189 18.20 -26.56 -16.48
CA SER A 189 18.95 -27.31 -17.48
C SER A 189 19.72 -28.49 -16.87
N ASP A 190 20.34 -28.31 -15.70
CA ASP A 190 21.04 -29.34 -14.98
C ASP A 190 20.11 -30.49 -14.53
N HIS A 191 18.87 -30.15 -14.12
CA HIS A 191 17.89 -31.16 -13.70
C HIS A 191 17.19 -31.87 -14.88
N THR A 192 17.16 -31.24 -16.07
CA THR A 192 16.56 -31.86 -17.27
C THR A 192 17.47 -32.95 -17.87
N ILE A 193 18.77 -32.86 -17.62
CA ILE A 193 19.76 -33.88 -18.11
C ILE A 193 19.67 -35.15 -17.28
N GLU A 194 19.38 -35.10 -15.98
CA GLU A 194 19.26 -36.29 -15.13
C GLU A 194 18.01 -37.14 -15.42
N VAL A 195 16.92 -36.52 -15.88
CA VAL A 195 15.67 -37.24 -16.22
C VAL A 195 15.73 -37.91 -17.59
N SER A 196 16.67 -37.52 -18.47
CA SER A 196 16.83 -38.11 -19.80
C SER A 196 17.76 -39.34 -19.82
N LEU A 197 18.44 -39.68 -18.71
CA LEU A 197 19.39 -40.79 -18.59
C LEU A 197 18.92 -41.93 -17.66
N ALA A 198 17.70 -41.85 -17.13
CA ALA A 198 17.02 -42.87 -16.34
C ALA A 198 15.86 -43.49 -17.13
#